data_16d3e790a1fdbef9a33fe1f9c07202f2
#
_entry.id   16d3e790a1fdbef9a33fe1f9c07202f2
#
_cell.length_a   1.000
_cell.length_b   1.000
_cell.length_c   1.000
_cell.angle_alpha   90.00
_cell.angle_beta   90.00
_cell.angle_gamma   90.00
#
_symmetry.space_group_name_H-M   'P 1'
#
loop_
_entity.id
_entity.type
_entity.pdbx_description
1 polymer ?
#
loop_
_entity_poly.entity_id
_entity_poly.type
_entity_poly.pdbx_seq_one_letter_code
_entity_poly.pdbx_strand_id
1 'polypeptide(L)'
;MRIGEFAEAVGVSVDAVRFYERRGVLGPAPRTASGYRTFDDRDAARVRMARQFQQLGLTVAEVVDALGSHDLGAATCESERWRLEAVAARIDAQMAELRRTRRLVRDALAACEDGKCQFAAQVDGDS
;
A
#
# COMPACT_ATOMS: atom_id res chain seq x y z
N MET A 1 -5.93 25.12 -6.50
CA MET A 1 -4.49 25.13 -6.09
C MET A 1 -3.63 24.45 -7.14
N ARG A 2 -2.44 24.92 -7.33
CA ARG A 2 -1.44 24.22 -8.12
C ARG A 2 -0.85 23.05 -7.32
N ILE A 3 -0.15 22.17 -8.01
CA ILE A 3 0.34 20.90 -7.44
C ILE A 3 1.19 21.09 -6.17
N GLY A 4 2.08 22.10 -6.15
CA GLY A 4 2.94 22.33 -4.97
C GLY A 4 2.15 22.71 -3.72
N GLU A 5 1.21 23.64 -3.85
CA GLU A 5 0.33 24.04 -2.76
C GLU A 5 -0.56 22.88 -2.32
N PHE A 6 -1.10 22.14 -3.29
CA PHE A 6 -1.96 21.00 -3.02
C PHE A 6 -1.22 19.91 -2.25
N ALA A 7 -0.02 19.55 -2.70
CA ALA A 7 0.81 18.54 -2.06
C ALA A 7 1.09 18.92 -0.60
N GLU A 8 1.46 20.17 -0.36
CA GLU A 8 1.69 20.69 1.00
C GLU A 8 0.42 20.61 1.83
N ALA A 9 -0.72 21.02 1.26
CA ALA A 9 -2.00 21.04 1.98
C ALA A 9 -2.46 19.65 2.43
N VAL A 10 -2.19 18.60 1.63
CA VAL A 10 -2.57 17.22 1.96
C VAL A 10 -1.44 16.42 2.61
N GLY A 11 -0.27 17.01 2.77
CA GLY A 11 0.84 16.39 3.48
C GLY A 11 1.55 15.28 2.73
N VAL A 12 1.63 15.38 1.41
CA VAL A 12 2.35 14.42 0.57
C VAL A 12 3.33 15.16 -0.35
N SER A 13 4.23 14.42 -1.00
CA SER A 13 5.15 15.01 -1.97
C SER A 13 4.44 15.29 -3.30
N VAL A 14 5.02 16.17 -4.10
CA VAL A 14 4.55 16.44 -5.47
C VAL A 14 4.58 15.15 -6.30
N ASP A 15 5.63 14.34 -6.14
CA ASP A 15 5.74 13.06 -6.84
C ASP A 15 4.61 12.10 -6.47
N ALA A 16 4.20 12.10 -5.19
CA ALA A 16 3.07 11.30 -4.75
C ALA A 16 1.77 11.75 -5.41
N VAL A 17 1.55 13.07 -5.53
CA VAL A 17 0.37 13.60 -6.22
C VAL A 17 0.36 13.15 -7.68
N ARG A 18 1.49 13.25 -8.36
CA ARG A 18 1.62 12.79 -9.75
C ARG A 18 1.36 11.30 -9.89
N PHE A 19 1.85 10.53 -8.94
CA PHE A 19 1.60 9.08 -8.88
C PHE A 19 0.11 8.79 -8.74
N TYR A 20 -0.59 9.48 -7.84
CA TYR A 20 -2.03 9.32 -7.67
C TYR A 20 -2.80 9.69 -8.94
N GLU A 21 -2.38 10.72 -9.66
CA GLU A 21 -2.99 11.05 -10.95
C GLU A 21 -2.81 9.92 -11.96
N ARG A 22 -1.58 9.42 -12.09
CA ARG A 22 -1.27 8.33 -13.05
C ARG A 22 -2.02 7.05 -12.73
N ARG A 23 -2.23 6.76 -11.47
CA ARG A 23 -2.88 5.53 -11.03
C ARG A 23 -4.39 5.64 -10.94
N GLY A 24 -4.97 6.82 -11.20
CA GLY A 24 -6.41 7.00 -11.23
C GLY A 24 -7.07 7.30 -9.90
N VAL A 25 -6.29 7.55 -8.85
CA VAL A 25 -6.84 8.04 -7.57
C VAL A 25 -7.43 9.43 -7.76
N LEU A 26 -6.72 10.27 -8.50
CA LEU A 26 -7.20 11.58 -8.92
C LEU A 26 -7.61 11.49 -10.39
N GLY A 27 -8.79 11.97 -10.68
CA GLY A 27 -9.29 12.00 -12.05
C GLY A 27 -8.65 13.13 -12.87
N PRO A 28 -8.94 13.16 -14.19
CA PRO A 28 -8.54 14.28 -15.01
C PRO A 28 -9.20 15.54 -14.46
N ALA A 29 -8.42 16.58 -14.28
CA ALA A 29 -8.92 17.81 -13.73
C ALA A 29 -8.85 18.94 -14.74
N PRO A 30 -9.67 19.97 -14.53
CA PRO A 30 -9.59 21.18 -15.35
C PRO A 30 -8.20 21.79 -15.26
N ARG A 31 -7.74 22.31 -16.37
CA ARG A 31 -6.52 23.08 -16.43
C ARG A 31 -6.85 24.56 -16.54
N THR A 32 -5.98 25.43 -16.04
CA THR A 32 -6.12 26.87 -16.23
C THR A 32 -5.96 27.21 -17.71
N ALA A 33 -6.30 28.44 -18.08
CA ALA A 33 -6.06 28.95 -19.43
C ALA A 33 -4.58 28.84 -19.83
N SER A 34 -3.67 28.87 -18.85
CA SER A 34 -2.23 28.70 -19.06
C SER A 34 -1.79 27.25 -19.16
N GLY A 35 -2.70 26.29 -19.07
CA GLY A 35 -2.42 24.86 -19.17
C GLY A 35 -1.98 24.18 -17.88
N TYR A 36 -2.08 24.84 -16.74
CA TYR A 36 -1.72 24.26 -15.45
C TYR A 36 -2.87 23.47 -14.85
N ARG A 37 -2.56 22.30 -14.32
CA ARG A 37 -3.47 21.46 -13.54
C ARG A 37 -3.91 22.18 -12.27
N THR A 38 -5.19 22.21 -11.99
CA THR A 38 -5.73 22.77 -10.75
C THR A 38 -6.32 21.65 -9.88
N PHE A 39 -6.16 21.82 -8.57
CA PHE A 39 -6.63 20.87 -7.57
C PHE A 39 -7.60 21.58 -6.62
N ASP A 40 -8.61 20.86 -6.18
CA ASP A 40 -9.66 21.40 -5.31
C ASP A 40 -9.85 20.54 -4.05
N ASP A 41 -10.86 20.88 -3.24
CA ASP A 41 -11.15 20.18 -2.00
C ASP A 41 -11.60 18.74 -2.21
N ARG A 42 -12.20 18.44 -3.35
CA ARG A 42 -12.60 17.07 -3.70
C ARG A 42 -11.36 16.21 -3.93
N ASP A 43 -10.38 16.75 -4.63
CA ASP A 43 -9.09 16.09 -4.83
C ASP A 43 -8.41 15.84 -3.47
N ALA A 44 -8.45 16.83 -2.58
CA ALA A 44 -7.87 16.70 -1.25
C ALA A 44 -8.54 15.58 -0.46
N ALA A 45 -9.87 15.50 -0.51
CA ALA A 45 -10.62 14.43 0.17
C ALA A 45 -10.25 13.05 -0.39
N ARG A 46 -10.08 12.93 -1.71
CA ARG A 46 -9.69 11.69 -2.35
C ARG A 46 -8.29 11.24 -1.93
N VAL A 47 -7.34 12.15 -1.87
CA VAL A 47 -5.98 11.83 -1.41
C VAL A 47 -5.99 11.36 0.04
N ARG A 48 -6.74 12.05 0.90
CA ARG A 48 -6.85 11.66 2.32
C ARG A 48 -7.45 10.26 2.45
N MET A 49 -8.52 9.99 1.73
CA MET A 49 -9.17 8.68 1.73
C MET A 49 -8.23 7.59 1.21
N ALA A 50 -7.51 7.87 0.12
CA ALA A 50 -6.53 6.93 -0.44
C ALA A 50 -5.44 6.60 0.58
N ARG A 51 -4.94 7.59 1.30
CA ARG A 51 -3.91 7.37 2.32
C ARG A 51 -4.43 6.54 3.48
N GLN A 52 -5.67 6.78 3.91
CA GLN A 52 -6.30 5.98 4.97
C GLN A 52 -6.43 4.52 4.53
N PHE A 53 -6.88 4.27 3.31
CA PHE A 53 -6.98 2.90 2.77
C PHE A 53 -5.61 2.23 2.68
N GLN A 54 -4.59 2.96 2.23
CA GLN A 54 -3.23 2.42 2.17
C GLN A 54 -2.69 2.08 3.55
N GLN A 55 -2.99 2.85 4.57
CA GLN A 55 -2.63 2.54 5.96
C GLN A 55 -3.28 1.25 6.45
N LEU A 56 -4.46 0.93 5.94
CA LEU A 56 -5.15 -0.32 6.25
C LEU A 56 -4.63 -1.50 5.43
N GLY A 57 -3.67 -1.26 4.54
CA GLY A 57 -3.05 -2.33 3.77
C GLY A 57 -3.62 -2.55 2.37
N LEU A 58 -4.51 -1.66 1.90
CA LEU A 58 -4.98 -1.75 0.52
C LEU A 58 -3.86 -1.35 -0.44
N THR A 59 -3.77 -2.06 -1.56
CA THR A 59 -2.90 -1.66 -2.67
C THR A 59 -3.52 -0.47 -3.38
N VAL A 60 -2.72 0.24 -4.20
CA VAL A 60 -3.24 1.37 -4.96
C VAL A 60 -4.38 0.95 -5.90
N ALA A 61 -4.27 -0.22 -6.52
CA ALA A 61 -5.34 -0.76 -7.36
C ALA A 61 -6.64 -0.97 -6.58
N GLU A 62 -6.53 -1.51 -5.36
CA GLU A 62 -7.67 -1.70 -4.46
C GLU A 62 -8.26 -0.36 -4.02
N VAL A 63 -7.41 0.64 -3.77
CA VAL A 63 -7.84 2.00 -3.45
C VAL A 63 -8.67 2.60 -4.59
N VAL A 64 -8.18 2.49 -5.82
CA VAL A 64 -8.87 3.01 -7.02
C VAL A 64 -10.24 2.35 -7.15
N ASP A 65 -10.32 1.03 -6.95
CA ASP A 65 -11.58 0.30 -7.01
C ASP A 65 -12.56 0.77 -5.93
N ALA A 66 -12.07 0.95 -4.70
CA ALA A 66 -12.89 1.44 -3.59
C ALA A 66 -13.40 2.87 -3.83
N LEU A 67 -12.55 3.74 -4.36
CA LEU A 67 -12.94 5.11 -4.71
C LEU A 67 -13.99 5.11 -5.83
N GLY A 68 -13.89 4.18 -6.78
CA GLY A 68 -14.89 4.02 -7.83
C GLY A 68 -16.27 3.70 -7.28
N SER A 69 -16.36 2.77 -6.32
CA SER A 69 -17.59 2.47 -5.60
C SER A 69 -18.15 3.70 -4.88
N HIS A 70 -17.27 4.43 -4.21
CA HIS A 70 -17.64 5.65 -3.50
C HIS A 70 -18.19 6.71 -4.46
N ASP A 71 -17.57 6.86 -5.62
CA ASP A 71 -18.01 7.82 -6.65
C ASP A 71 -19.40 7.54 -7.16
N LEU A 72 -19.84 6.28 -7.16
CA LEU A 72 -21.19 5.90 -7.55
C LEU A 72 -22.25 6.28 -6.51
N GLY A 73 -21.84 6.73 -5.33
CA GLY A 73 -22.74 7.19 -4.27
C GLY A 73 -23.49 6.07 -3.54
N ALA A 74 -23.14 4.81 -3.79
CA ALA A 74 -23.82 3.65 -3.21
C ALA A 74 -22.98 2.89 -2.20
N ALA A 75 -21.77 3.39 -1.89
CA ALA A 75 -20.87 2.71 -0.95
C ALA A 75 -21.37 2.84 0.49
N THR A 76 -21.49 1.70 1.17
CA THR A 76 -21.84 1.61 2.59
C THR A 76 -20.81 0.73 3.28
N CYS A 77 -20.77 0.77 4.61
CA CYS A 77 -19.94 -0.17 5.37
C CYS A 77 -20.27 -1.62 5.00
N GLU A 78 -21.54 -1.92 4.81
CA GLU A 78 -21.99 -3.27 4.45
C GLU A 78 -21.52 -3.67 3.05
N SER A 79 -21.67 -2.80 2.07
CA SER A 79 -21.30 -3.11 0.67
C SER A 79 -19.78 -3.17 0.46
N GLU A 80 -19.00 -2.50 1.31
CA GLU A 80 -17.54 -2.39 1.17
C GLU A 80 -16.76 -3.23 2.18
N ARG A 81 -17.46 -3.85 3.12
CA ARG A 81 -16.85 -4.67 4.19
C ARG A 81 -15.93 -5.76 3.65
N TRP A 82 -16.30 -6.36 2.53
CA TRP A 82 -15.51 -7.44 1.91
C TRP A 82 -14.06 -7.01 1.61
N ARG A 83 -13.83 -5.71 1.37
CA ARG A 83 -12.48 -5.21 1.08
C ARG A 83 -11.57 -5.36 2.29
N LEU A 84 -12.08 -5.00 3.46
CA LEU A 84 -11.32 -5.14 4.70
C LEU A 84 -11.17 -6.60 5.10
N GLU A 85 -12.18 -7.41 4.88
CA GLU A 85 -12.09 -8.86 5.13
C GLU A 85 -11.03 -9.51 4.25
N ALA A 86 -10.93 -9.10 2.98
CA ALA A 86 -9.89 -9.58 2.08
C ALA A 86 -8.49 -9.16 2.52
N VAL A 87 -8.34 -7.92 3.00
CA VAL A 87 -7.06 -7.44 3.53
C VAL A 87 -6.68 -8.22 4.80
N ALA A 88 -7.63 -8.43 5.71
CA ALA A 88 -7.39 -9.19 6.94
C ALA A 88 -6.94 -10.62 6.62
N ALA A 89 -7.60 -11.28 5.66
CA ALA A 89 -7.21 -12.63 5.24
C ALA A 89 -5.80 -12.67 4.65
N ARG A 90 -5.44 -11.67 3.86
CA ARG A 90 -4.11 -11.55 3.28
C ARG A 90 -3.04 -11.35 4.36
N ILE A 91 -3.33 -10.51 5.35
CA ILE A 91 -2.42 -10.29 6.50
C ILE A 91 -2.24 -11.58 7.29
N ASP A 92 -3.32 -12.30 7.58
CA ASP A 92 -3.25 -13.57 8.30
C ASP A 92 -2.37 -14.58 7.55
N ALA A 93 -2.50 -14.64 6.24
CA ALA A 93 -1.67 -15.51 5.40
C ALA A 93 -0.20 -15.10 5.46
N GLN A 94 0.10 -13.80 5.41
CA GLN A 94 1.46 -13.28 5.53
C GLN A 94 2.06 -13.59 6.90
N MET A 95 1.28 -13.46 7.97
CA MET A 95 1.72 -13.79 9.32
C MET A 95 2.04 -15.28 9.45
N ALA A 96 1.21 -16.14 8.88
CA ALA A 96 1.45 -17.58 8.89
C ALA A 96 2.74 -17.94 8.14
N GLU A 97 2.96 -17.30 7.01
CA GLU A 97 4.18 -17.46 6.22
C GLU A 97 5.42 -17.04 7.02
N LEU A 98 5.36 -15.87 7.64
CA LEU A 98 6.47 -15.36 8.45
C LEU A 98 6.76 -16.25 9.65
N ARG A 99 5.72 -16.82 10.28
CA ARG A 99 5.89 -17.77 11.38
C ARG A 99 6.63 -19.02 10.93
N ARG A 100 6.30 -19.54 9.74
CA ARG A 100 7.01 -20.69 9.17
C ARG A 100 8.47 -20.38 8.92
N THR A 101 8.74 -19.24 8.31
CA THR A 101 10.12 -18.79 8.03
C THR A 101 10.90 -18.62 9.34
N ARG A 102 10.27 -18.04 10.35
CA ARG A 102 10.90 -17.84 11.67
C ARG A 102 11.30 -19.19 12.30
N ARG A 103 10.44 -20.20 12.21
CA ARG A 103 10.79 -21.54 12.72
C ARG A 103 12.01 -22.10 12.01
N LEU A 104 12.06 -21.97 10.69
CA LEU A 104 13.23 -22.43 9.90
C LEU A 104 14.51 -21.71 10.34
N VAL A 105 14.43 -20.40 10.56
CA VAL A 105 15.57 -19.60 11.01
C VAL A 105 16.02 -20.05 12.40
N ARG A 106 15.08 -20.25 13.33
CA ARG A 106 15.40 -20.70 14.69
C ARG A 106 16.02 -22.10 14.69
N ASP A 107 15.51 -23.00 13.84
CA ASP A 107 16.08 -24.35 13.71
C ASP A 107 17.52 -24.28 13.17
N ALA A 108 17.77 -23.41 12.19
CA ALA A 108 19.10 -23.20 11.66
C ALA A 108 20.06 -22.62 12.73
N LEU A 109 19.58 -21.67 13.53
CA LEU A 109 20.36 -21.10 14.63
C LEU A 109 20.68 -22.16 15.70
N ALA A 110 19.72 -23.00 16.05
CA ALA A 110 19.93 -24.09 16.99
C ALA A 110 20.98 -25.07 16.47
N ALA A 111 20.92 -25.39 15.18
CA ALA A 111 21.92 -26.26 14.55
C ALA A 111 23.31 -25.64 14.58
N CYS A 112 23.43 -24.34 14.40
CA CYS A 112 24.71 -23.62 14.52
C CYS A 112 25.29 -23.73 15.93
N GLU A 113 24.45 -23.57 16.96
CA GLU A 113 24.87 -23.69 18.36
C GLU A 113 25.36 -25.10 18.69
N ASP A 114 24.77 -26.13 18.07
CA ASP A 114 25.16 -27.52 18.25
C ASP A 114 26.34 -27.94 17.38
N GLY A 115 26.91 -27.01 16.61
CA GLY A 115 28.00 -27.30 15.70
C GLY A 115 27.58 -28.07 14.45
N LYS A 116 26.30 -28.07 14.12
CA LYS A 116 25.71 -28.81 13.00
C LYS A 116 25.17 -27.90 11.91
N CYS A 117 25.77 -26.72 11.76
CA CYS A 117 25.33 -25.74 10.77
C CYS A 117 25.50 -26.27 9.35
N GLN A 118 24.41 -26.40 8.62
CA GLN A 118 24.41 -26.92 7.25
C GLN A 118 25.19 -26.03 6.29
N PHE A 119 25.15 -24.74 6.53
CA PHE A 119 25.79 -23.77 5.63
C PHE A 119 27.30 -23.73 5.83
N ALA A 120 27.76 -23.80 7.07
CA ALA A 120 29.18 -23.87 7.39
C ALA A 120 29.81 -25.16 6.86
N ALA A 121 29.09 -26.29 6.96
CA ALA A 121 29.55 -27.55 6.42
C ALA A 121 29.72 -27.50 4.90
N GLN A 122 28.85 -26.78 4.21
CA GLN A 122 28.96 -26.60 2.75
C GLN A 122 30.14 -25.70 2.37
N VAL A 123 30.41 -24.66 3.19
CA VAL A 123 31.55 -23.77 2.96
C VAL A 123 32.86 -24.47 3.26
N ASP A 124 32.88 -25.30 4.29
CA ASP A 124 34.09 -26.03 4.74
C ASP A 124 34.18 -27.45 4.15
N GLY A 125 33.30 -27.78 3.21
CA GLY A 125 33.18 -29.13 2.69
C GLY A 125 34.39 -29.66 1.97
N ASP A 126 35.33 -28.83 1.62
CA ASP A 126 36.56 -29.17 0.95
C ASP A 126 37.73 -29.43 1.93
N SER A 127 37.51 -29.22 3.18
CA SER A 127 38.55 -29.37 4.20
C SER A 127 38.78 -30.82 4.64
#